data_00ca4b277a85dfc8337dbb9973ec2843
#
_entry.id   00ca4b277a85dfc8337dbb9973ec2843
#
_cell.length_a   1.000
_cell.length_b   1.000
_cell.length_c   1.000
_cell.angle_alpha   90.00
_cell.angle_beta   90.00
_cell.angle_gamma   90.00
#
_symmetry.space_group_name_H-M   'P 1'
#
loop_
_entity.id
_entity.type
_entity.pdbx_description
1 polymer ?
#
loop_
_entity_poly.entity_id
_entity_poly.type
_entity_poly.pdbx_seq_one_letter_code
_entity_poly.pdbx_strand_id
1 'polypeptide(L)'
;EKADGSSYICIDREWKDGDKVEVFLPMKMRLETLQGEDDFVAIMRGPILMGASVGTDNLDGLVADDGRWGHIASGKLVPLSETPVLIGSKEEVTNYLNGLKPMEGQTLRYKLSGIFNDAKFDGLVLEPFSRIHDCRYMMYWLCMTADGYAAYTKRTQEEEKRLMALDARTLDA
;
A
#
# COMPACT_ATOMS: atom_id res chain seq x y z
N GLU A 1 -32.99 -8.94 -0.61
CA GLU A 1 -32.32 -10.27 -0.60
C GLU A 1 -30.83 -10.08 -0.38
N LYS A 2 -30.23 -10.93 0.43
CA LYS A 2 -28.77 -11.04 0.54
C LYS A 2 -28.31 -12.14 -0.40
N ALA A 3 -27.46 -11.77 -1.36
CA ALA A 3 -26.82 -12.76 -2.23
C ALA A 3 -25.46 -13.17 -1.67
N ASP A 4 -25.13 -14.43 -1.85
CA ASP A 4 -23.77 -14.91 -1.75
C ASP A 4 -23.00 -14.37 -2.96
N GLY A 5 -21.83 -13.75 -2.73
CA GLY A 5 -21.01 -13.13 -3.78
C GLY A 5 -20.47 -14.09 -4.84
N SER A 6 -20.73 -15.38 -4.71
CA SER A 6 -20.32 -16.44 -5.66
C SER A 6 -21.40 -16.85 -6.65
N SER A 7 -22.62 -16.29 -6.56
CA SER A 7 -23.77 -16.72 -7.38
C SER A 7 -24.51 -15.56 -8.03
N TYR A 8 -25.30 -15.88 -9.06
CA TYR A 8 -26.25 -14.94 -9.66
C TYR A 8 -27.47 -14.76 -8.78
N ILE A 9 -27.98 -13.52 -8.71
CA ILE A 9 -29.27 -13.24 -8.10
C ILE A 9 -30.33 -13.33 -9.21
N CYS A 10 -31.27 -14.24 -9.07
CA CYS A 10 -32.43 -14.33 -9.95
C CYS A 10 -33.57 -13.53 -9.33
N ILE A 11 -34.06 -12.51 -10.04
CA ILE A 11 -35.24 -11.73 -9.64
C ILE A 11 -36.38 -12.11 -10.60
N ASP A 12 -37.30 -12.93 -10.09
CA ASP A 12 -38.49 -13.35 -10.84
C ASP A 12 -39.66 -12.41 -10.53
N ARG A 13 -39.99 -11.51 -11.46
CA ARG A 13 -41.08 -10.54 -11.35
C ARG A 13 -41.46 -10.00 -12.72
N GLU A 14 -42.69 -9.48 -12.84
CA GLU A 14 -43.08 -8.64 -13.99
C GLU A 14 -42.42 -7.26 -13.88
N TRP A 15 -41.61 -6.90 -14.86
CA TRP A 15 -40.97 -5.59 -14.97
C TRP A 15 -41.88 -4.57 -15.62
N LYS A 16 -41.94 -3.37 -15.05
CA LYS A 16 -42.72 -2.23 -15.55
C LYS A 16 -41.78 -1.08 -15.89
N ASP A 17 -42.23 -0.25 -16.84
CA ASP A 17 -41.50 0.98 -17.15
C ASP A 17 -41.35 1.85 -15.89
N GLY A 18 -40.11 2.32 -15.62
CA GLY A 18 -39.76 3.06 -14.41
C GLY A 18 -39.36 2.22 -13.21
N ASP A 19 -39.39 0.88 -13.28
CA ASP A 19 -38.83 0.03 -12.21
C ASP A 19 -37.32 0.30 -12.02
N LYS A 20 -36.88 0.33 -10.75
CA LYS A 20 -35.48 0.55 -10.38
C LYS A 20 -34.93 -0.66 -9.65
N VAL A 21 -33.71 -1.01 -10.00
CA VAL A 21 -32.90 -2.00 -9.25
C VAL A 21 -31.74 -1.25 -8.61
N GLU A 22 -31.63 -1.33 -7.30
CA GLU A 22 -30.48 -0.79 -6.55
C GLU A 22 -29.63 -1.93 -6.02
N VAL A 23 -28.35 -1.91 -6.36
CA VAL A 23 -27.36 -2.88 -5.88
C VAL A 23 -26.40 -2.17 -4.96
N PHE A 24 -26.38 -2.56 -3.69
CA PHE A 24 -25.42 -2.05 -2.70
C PHE A 24 -24.26 -3.04 -2.56
N LEU A 25 -23.07 -2.61 -2.97
CA LEU A 25 -21.83 -3.37 -2.81
C LEU A 25 -20.99 -2.74 -1.69
N PRO A 26 -20.99 -3.32 -0.48
CA PRO A 26 -20.22 -2.78 0.63
C PRO A 26 -18.72 -2.94 0.36
N MET A 27 -18.01 -1.82 0.19
CA MET A 27 -16.56 -1.81 0.00
C MET A 27 -15.86 -1.63 1.35
N LYS A 28 -15.19 -2.68 1.82
CA LYS A 28 -14.35 -2.66 3.02
C LYS A 28 -12.88 -2.60 2.65
N MET A 29 -12.08 -2.03 3.55
CA MET A 29 -10.61 -2.17 3.49
C MET A 29 -10.21 -3.58 3.88
N ARG A 30 -9.25 -4.15 3.17
CA ARG A 30 -8.61 -5.42 3.50
C ARG A 30 -7.14 -5.37 3.11
N LEU A 31 -6.36 -6.23 3.72
CA LEU A 31 -4.97 -6.45 3.37
C LEU A 31 -4.86 -7.72 2.54
N GLU A 32 -4.16 -7.64 1.42
CA GLU A 32 -3.75 -8.79 0.63
C GLU A 32 -2.25 -9.00 0.79
N THR A 33 -1.86 -10.17 1.27
CA THR A 33 -0.46 -10.54 1.44
C THR A 33 0.18 -10.82 0.10
N LEU A 34 1.37 -10.30 -0.13
CA LEU A 34 2.13 -10.56 -1.34
C LEU A 34 2.59 -12.02 -1.36
N GLN A 35 2.41 -12.68 -2.48
CA GLN A 35 2.75 -14.09 -2.60
C GLN A 35 4.26 -14.30 -2.40
N GLY A 36 4.62 -15.14 -1.43
CA GLY A 36 6.00 -15.44 -1.06
C GLY A 36 6.65 -14.45 -0.08
N GLU A 37 5.94 -13.40 0.32
CA GLU A 37 6.44 -12.35 1.22
C GLU A 37 5.38 -12.01 2.27
N ASP A 38 5.35 -12.78 3.35
CA ASP A 38 4.28 -12.70 4.35
C ASP A 38 4.19 -11.34 5.06
N ASP A 39 5.28 -10.62 5.15
CA ASP A 39 5.34 -9.31 5.80
C ASP A 39 4.94 -8.15 4.88
N PHE A 40 4.81 -8.39 3.56
CA PHE A 40 4.37 -7.37 2.61
C PHE A 40 2.89 -7.52 2.28
N VAL A 41 2.19 -6.40 2.33
CA VAL A 41 0.75 -6.34 2.08
C VAL A 41 0.39 -5.24 1.09
N ALA A 42 -0.63 -5.48 0.28
CA ALA A 42 -1.34 -4.46 -0.47
C ALA A 42 -2.62 -4.07 0.27
N ILE A 43 -2.95 -2.79 0.29
CA ILE A 43 -4.20 -2.30 0.86
C ILE A 43 -5.23 -2.24 -0.26
N MET A 44 -6.33 -2.97 -0.09
CA MET A 44 -7.43 -3.00 -1.03
C MET A 44 -8.69 -2.39 -0.43
N ARG A 45 -9.45 -1.64 -1.22
CA ARG A 45 -10.81 -1.22 -0.87
C ARG A 45 -11.80 -1.80 -1.90
N GLY A 46 -12.50 -2.86 -1.53
CA GLY A 46 -13.22 -3.65 -2.52
C GLY A 46 -12.25 -4.10 -3.63
N PRO A 47 -12.51 -3.86 -4.91
CA PRO A 47 -11.61 -4.22 -6.01
C PRO A 47 -10.48 -3.20 -6.25
N ILE A 48 -10.44 -2.09 -5.51
CA ILE A 48 -9.54 -0.96 -5.78
C ILE A 48 -8.26 -1.13 -4.97
N LEU A 49 -7.11 -1.17 -5.66
CA LEU A 49 -5.79 -1.05 -5.04
C LEU A 49 -5.58 0.37 -4.54
N MET A 50 -5.20 0.49 -3.28
CA MET A 50 -4.92 1.77 -2.62
C MET A 50 -3.42 1.95 -2.46
N GLY A 51 -2.96 3.18 -2.63
CA GLY A 51 -1.57 3.57 -2.44
C GLY A 51 -1.45 4.94 -1.79
N ALA A 52 -0.23 5.38 -1.55
CA ALA A 52 0.05 6.72 -1.07
C ALA A 52 1.27 7.32 -1.79
N SER A 53 1.20 8.61 -2.10
CA SER A 53 2.38 9.37 -2.51
C SER A 53 3.28 9.60 -1.30
N VAL A 54 4.59 9.39 -1.47
CA VAL A 54 5.61 9.56 -0.43
C VAL A 54 6.66 10.60 -0.82
N GLY A 55 6.31 11.52 -1.70
CA GLY A 55 7.12 12.66 -2.08
C GLY A 55 7.52 12.71 -3.55
N THR A 56 8.18 13.78 -3.91
CA THR A 56 8.60 14.07 -5.29
C THR A 56 10.11 14.31 -5.41
N ASP A 57 10.86 14.07 -4.34
CA ASP A 57 12.30 14.31 -4.33
C ASP A 57 13.05 13.34 -5.25
N ASN A 58 14.06 13.87 -5.94
CA ASN A 58 14.94 13.11 -6.84
C ASN A 58 14.18 12.35 -7.95
N LEU A 59 13.20 12.99 -8.55
CA LEU A 59 12.46 12.46 -9.71
C LEU A 59 12.99 12.94 -11.06
N ASP A 60 14.07 13.70 -11.09
CA ASP A 60 14.68 14.20 -12.33
C ASP A 60 15.02 13.03 -13.28
N GLY A 61 14.46 13.08 -14.48
CA GLY A 61 14.59 12.00 -15.47
C GLY A 61 13.75 10.74 -15.20
N LEU A 62 12.92 10.71 -14.15
CA LEU A 62 12.03 9.59 -13.81
C LEU A 62 10.58 9.82 -14.25
N VAL A 63 10.24 11.03 -14.69
CA VAL A 63 8.91 11.34 -15.21
C VAL A 63 8.77 10.70 -16.59
N ALA A 64 7.66 9.97 -16.78
CA ALA A 64 7.38 9.27 -18.02
C ALA A 64 7.35 10.23 -19.20
N ASP A 65 8.30 10.05 -20.12
CA ASP A 65 8.26 10.62 -21.45
C ASP A 65 7.76 9.59 -22.47
N ASP A 66 7.73 9.94 -23.75
CA ASP A 66 7.32 9.02 -24.83
C ASP A 66 8.27 7.83 -25.02
N GLY A 67 9.40 7.79 -24.31
CA GLY A 67 10.41 6.72 -24.37
C GLY A 67 10.14 5.61 -23.37
N ARG A 68 9.37 4.59 -23.75
CA ARG A 68 9.02 3.42 -22.88
C ARG A 68 10.21 2.70 -22.26
N TRP A 69 11.41 2.90 -22.74
CA TRP A 69 12.63 2.20 -22.28
C TRP A 69 13.51 3.06 -21.37
N GLY A 70 13.18 4.33 -21.19
CA GLY A 70 13.93 5.29 -20.38
C GLY A 70 13.54 5.33 -18.90
N HIS A 71 12.60 4.50 -18.45
CA HIS A 71 12.03 4.56 -17.09
C HIS A 71 12.81 3.74 -16.04
N ILE A 72 14.10 3.59 -16.19
CA ILE A 72 14.93 2.99 -15.16
C ILE A 72 15.19 4.07 -14.12
N ALA A 73 14.67 3.86 -12.90
CA ALA A 73 14.97 4.69 -11.75
C ALA A 73 16.50 4.71 -11.52
N SER A 74 17.14 5.80 -11.91
CA SER A 74 18.59 6.00 -11.73
C SER A 74 18.93 6.71 -10.41
N GLY A 75 17.90 7.05 -9.62
CA GLY A 75 18.07 7.72 -8.34
C GLY A 75 18.55 6.77 -7.24
N LYS A 76 19.08 7.36 -6.17
CA LYS A 76 19.48 6.64 -4.97
C LYS A 76 18.30 5.81 -4.42
N LEU A 77 18.54 4.54 -4.13
CA LEU A 77 17.57 3.70 -3.44
C LEU A 77 17.29 4.26 -2.04
N VAL A 78 16.02 4.36 -1.69
CA VAL A 78 15.60 4.71 -0.34
C VAL A 78 15.62 3.43 0.50
N PRO A 79 16.41 3.38 1.58
CA PRO A 79 16.45 2.19 2.43
C PRO A 79 15.11 1.97 3.12
N LEU A 80 14.79 0.71 3.44
CA LEU A 80 13.53 0.36 4.11
C LEU A 80 13.35 1.06 5.47
N SER A 81 14.45 1.38 6.16
CA SER A 81 14.41 2.16 7.41
C SER A 81 13.90 3.60 7.22
N GLU A 82 13.97 4.13 6.01
CA GLU A 82 13.49 5.46 5.64
C GLU A 82 12.11 5.42 4.95
N THR A 83 11.48 4.27 4.87
CA THR A 83 10.15 4.10 4.28
C THR A 83 9.07 3.92 5.34
N PRO A 84 7.81 4.29 5.07
CA PRO A 84 6.72 4.06 5.99
C PRO A 84 6.43 2.56 6.13
N VAL A 85 6.42 2.06 7.37
CA VAL A 85 6.08 0.69 7.74
C VAL A 85 4.82 0.73 8.59
N LEU A 86 3.86 -0.12 8.30
CA LEU A 86 2.63 -0.26 9.09
C LEU A 86 2.93 -1.10 10.34
N ILE A 87 2.75 -0.51 11.51
CA ILE A 87 3.01 -1.16 12.79
C ILE A 87 1.71 -1.68 13.40
N GLY A 88 1.61 -2.98 13.54
CA GLY A 88 0.48 -3.72 14.08
C GLY A 88 0.36 -5.09 13.44
N SER A 89 -0.45 -5.95 14.01
CA SER A 89 -0.89 -7.18 13.34
C SER A 89 -1.76 -6.82 12.12
N LYS A 90 -1.85 -7.71 11.15
CA LYS A 90 -2.71 -7.50 9.97
C LYS A 90 -4.17 -7.22 10.36
N GLU A 91 -4.65 -7.82 11.44
CA GLU A 91 -6.00 -7.59 11.96
C GLU A 91 -6.14 -6.17 12.53
N GLU A 92 -5.21 -5.73 13.37
CA GLU A 92 -5.20 -4.38 13.94
C GLU A 92 -5.15 -3.32 12.85
N VAL A 93 -4.25 -3.49 11.87
CA VAL A 93 -4.14 -2.58 10.72
C VAL A 93 -5.43 -2.57 9.89
N THR A 94 -6.03 -3.73 9.64
CA THR A 94 -7.30 -3.82 8.91
C THR A 94 -8.43 -3.11 9.66
N ASN A 95 -8.52 -3.28 10.97
CA ASN A 95 -9.50 -2.61 11.81
C ASN A 95 -9.31 -1.10 11.83
N TYR A 96 -8.06 -0.64 11.96
CA TYR A 96 -7.72 0.77 11.84
C TYR A 96 -8.17 1.35 10.50
N LEU A 97 -7.82 0.71 9.39
CA LEU A 97 -8.18 1.17 8.04
C LEU A 97 -9.71 1.26 7.84
N ASN A 98 -10.46 0.30 8.36
CA ASN A 98 -11.92 0.32 8.28
C ASN A 98 -12.57 1.37 9.20
N GLY A 99 -11.86 1.86 10.21
CA GLY A 99 -12.28 2.97 11.07
C GLY A 99 -12.07 4.36 10.45
N LEU A 100 -11.29 4.47 9.38
CA LEU A 100 -10.98 5.74 8.73
C LEU A 100 -12.22 6.36 8.06
N LYS A 101 -12.35 7.67 8.19
CA LYS A 101 -13.34 8.43 7.45
C LYS A 101 -12.69 9.03 6.20
N PRO A 102 -13.42 9.08 5.08
CA PRO A 102 -12.93 9.80 3.89
C PRO A 102 -12.66 11.27 4.24
N MET A 103 -11.67 11.86 3.61
CA MET A 103 -11.40 13.29 3.71
C MET A 103 -12.60 14.07 3.15
N GLU A 104 -12.92 15.20 3.77
CA GLU A 104 -14.08 16.02 3.39
C GLU A 104 -14.01 16.43 1.91
N GLY A 105 -15.10 16.21 1.19
CA GLY A 105 -15.19 16.50 -0.24
C GLY A 105 -14.33 15.60 -1.16
N GLN A 106 -13.64 14.60 -0.62
CA GLN A 106 -12.68 13.78 -1.37
C GLN A 106 -13.05 12.30 -1.31
N THR A 107 -13.60 11.77 -2.37
CA THR A 107 -14.00 10.36 -2.45
C THR A 107 -12.77 9.45 -2.48
N LEU A 108 -12.74 8.42 -1.63
CA LEU A 108 -11.71 7.39 -1.55
C LEU A 108 -10.32 7.91 -1.17
N ARG A 109 -10.24 9.03 -0.44
CA ARG A 109 -9.00 9.55 0.13
C ARG A 109 -9.08 9.53 1.64
N TYR A 110 -8.07 8.96 2.28
CA TYR A 110 -8.04 8.72 3.73
C TYR A 110 -6.69 9.18 4.28
N LYS A 111 -6.71 9.98 5.33
CA LYS A 111 -5.49 10.40 6.01
C LYS A 111 -5.06 9.32 6.98
N LEU A 112 -3.82 8.84 6.85
CA LEU A 112 -3.20 7.89 7.77
C LEU A 112 -2.43 8.63 8.86
N SER A 113 -2.52 8.17 10.10
CA SER A 113 -1.79 8.76 11.23
C SER A 113 -1.71 7.76 12.39
N GLY A 114 -0.58 7.76 13.11
CA GLY A 114 -0.41 6.94 14.31
C GLY A 114 -0.29 5.44 14.06
N ILE A 115 0.00 5.02 12.84
CA ILE A 115 0.12 3.61 12.45
C ILE A 115 1.51 3.26 11.91
N PHE A 116 2.39 4.24 11.80
CA PHE A 116 3.70 4.07 11.18
C PHE A 116 4.82 3.85 12.20
N ASN A 117 5.92 3.29 11.70
CA ASN A 117 7.18 3.16 12.43
C ASN A 117 7.83 4.50 12.83
N ASP A 118 7.47 5.59 12.17
CA ASP A 118 7.96 6.94 12.43
C ASP A 118 6.84 7.96 12.18
N ALA A 119 6.63 8.85 13.14
CA ALA A 119 5.61 9.91 13.08
C ALA A 119 5.80 10.89 11.92
N LYS A 120 6.99 10.96 11.31
CA LYS A 120 7.22 11.77 10.09
C LYS A 120 6.32 11.36 8.92
N PHE A 121 5.81 10.14 8.93
CA PHE A 121 4.89 9.62 7.91
C PHE A 121 3.42 9.91 8.21
N ASP A 122 3.12 10.47 9.38
CA ASP A 122 1.76 10.85 9.72
C ASP A 122 1.25 11.93 8.76
N GLY A 123 0.04 11.72 8.29
CA GLY A 123 -0.58 12.60 7.31
C GLY A 123 -0.48 12.11 5.87
N LEU A 124 0.20 10.99 5.61
CA LEU A 124 0.12 10.35 4.30
C LEU A 124 -1.34 10.09 3.90
N VAL A 125 -1.64 10.34 2.63
CA VAL A 125 -2.99 10.15 2.09
C VAL A 125 -3.04 8.84 1.33
N LEU A 126 -3.87 7.92 1.81
CA LEU A 126 -4.20 6.69 1.13
C LEU A 126 -5.31 6.98 0.10
N GLU A 127 -5.05 6.69 -1.16
CA GLU A 127 -5.97 6.93 -2.26
C GLU A 127 -5.89 5.83 -3.33
N PRO A 128 -6.84 5.75 -4.28
CA PRO A 128 -6.74 4.81 -5.39
C PRO A 128 -5.41 4.95 -6.12
N PHE A 129 -4.67 3.83 -6.25
CA PHE A 129 -3.36 3.82 -6.89
C PHE A 129 -3.40 4.41 -8.31
N SER A 130 -4.49 4.22 -9.02
CA SER A 130 -4.71 4.79 -10.36
C SER A 130 -4.75 6.33 -10.42
N ARG A 131 -4.76 7.02 -9.28
CA ARG A 131 -4.72 8.49 -9.17
C ARG A 131 -3.33 9.04 -8.82
N ILE A 132 -2.38 8.14 -8.56
CA ILE A 132 -1.03 8.51 -8.13
C ILE A 132 -0.14 8.58 -9.37
N HIS A 133 0.40 9.76 -9.63
CA HIS A 133 1.25 10.04 -10.79
C HIS A 133 2.43 10.94 -10.39
N ASP A 134 3.52 10.86 -11.13
CA ASP A 134 4.68 11.75 -11.05
C ASP A 134 5.23 11.95 -9.64
N CYS A 135 5.26 10.88 -8.86
CA CYS A 135 5.77 10.90 -7.48
C CYS A 135 6.35 9.55 -7.09
N ARG A 136 7.09 9.54 -5.98
CA ARG A 136 7.40 8.29 -5.29
C ARG A 136 6.13 7.82 -4.59
N TYR A 137 5.90 6.51 -4.58
CA TYR A 137 4.66 5.96 -4.03
C TYR A 137 4.89 4.67 -3.25
N MET A 138 3.97 4.41 -2.34
CA MET A 138 3.82 3.12 -1.66
C MET A 138 2.55 2.43 -2.17
N MET A 139 2.71 1.22 -2.66
CA MET A 139 1.64 0.33 -3.10
C MET A 139 1.66 -0.97 -2.29
N TYR A 140 2.86 -1.47 -2.02
CA TYR A 140 3.11 -2.56 -1.08
C TYR A 140 3.71 -1.99 0.19
N TRP A 141 3.23 -2.49 1.32
CA TRP A 141 3.58 -2.00 2.64
C TRP A 141 4.17 -3.12 3.47
N LEU A 142 5.32 -2.90 4.07
CA LEU A 142 5.79 -3.76 5.14
C LEU A 142 4.83 -3.58 6.33
N CYS A 143 4.29 -4.68 6.85
CA CYS A 143 3.29 -4.70 7.91
C CYS A 143 3.65 -5.74 8.96
N MET A 144 3.96 -5.31 10.16
CA MET A 144 4.37 -6.19 11.26
C MET A 144 4.15 -5.55 12.63
N THR A 145 4.14 -6.37 13.66
CA THR A 145 4.09 -5.89 15.04
C THR A 145 5.35 -5.09 15.39
N ALA A 146 5.30 -4.28 16.45
CA ALA A 146 6.45 -3.50 16.92
C ALA A 146 7.67 -4.39 17.22
N ASP A 147 7.45 -5.53 17.87
CA ASP A 147 8.52 -6.50 18.17
C ASP A 147 9.06 -7.15 16.89
N GLY A 148 8.17 -7.48 15.94
CA GLY A 148 8.54 -7.98 14.62
C GLY A 148 9.40 -6.99 13.86
N TYR A 149 9.03 -5.71 13.88
CA TYR A 149 9.79 -4.64 13.23
C TYR A 149 11.17 -4.44 13.88
N ALA A 150 11.28 -4.47 15.21
CA ALA A 150 12.55 -4.39 15.90
C ALA A 150 13.49 -5.56 15.54
N ALA A 151 12.95 -6.78 15.50
CA ALA A 151 13.70 -7.97 15.08
C ALA A 151 14.12 -7.90 13.60
N TYR A 152 13.22 -7.47 12.73
CA TYR A 152 13.48 -7.27 11.30
C TYR A 152 14.61 -6.27 11.07
N THR A 153 14.54 -5.09 11.69
CA THR A 153 15.55 -4.04 11.57
C THR A 153 16.92 -4.52 12.02
N LYS A 154 16.98 -5.24 13.16
CA LYS A 154 18.23 -5.81 13.66
C LYS A 154 18.84 -6.80 12.67
N ARG A 155 18.04 -7.73 12.15
CA ARG A 155 18.49 -8.73 11.17
C ARG A 155 19.01 -8.06 9.88
N THR A 156 18.30 -7.07 9.37
CA THR A 156 18.70 -6.33 8.16
C THR A 156 20.02 -5.60 8.36
N GLN A 157 20.21 -4.94 9.50
CA GLN A 157 21.48 -4.26 9.83
C GLN A 157 22.64 -5.23 9.97
N GLU A 158 22.43 -6.40 10.56
CA GLU A 158 23.44 -7.45 10.69
C GLU A 158 23.83 -8.00 9.31
N GLU A 159 22.86 -8.21 8.41
CA GLU A 159 23.13 -8.68 7.06
C GLU A 159 23.86 -7.62 6.21
N GLU A 160 23.44 -6.35 6.29
CA GLU A 160 24.16 -5.24 5.63
C GLU A 160 25.62 -5.18 6.07
N LYS A 161 25.90 -5.28 7.36
CA LYS A 161 27.27 -5.31 7.89
C LYS A 161 28.06 -6.51 7.36
N ARG A 162 27.40 -7.67 7.26
CA ARG A 162 28.01 -8.88 6.71
C ARG A 162 28.38 -8.71 5.23
N LEU A 163 27.47 -8.15 4.45
CA LEU A 163 27.67 -7.89 3.00
C LEU A 163 28.79 -6.88 2.78
N MET A 164 28.79 -5.76 3.53
CA MET A 164 29.87 -4.75 3.46
C MET A 164 31.25 -5.35 3.81
N ALA A 165 31.29 -6.26 4.78
CA ALA A 165 32.55 -6.93 5.14
C ALA A 165 33.03 -7.93 4.09
N LEU A 166 32.11 -8.51 3.30
CA LEU A 166 32.45 -9.36 2.17
C LEU A 166 32.98 -8.54 0.99
N ASP A 167 32.32 -7.43 0.66
CA ASP A 167 32.76 -6.51 -0.40
C ASP A 167 34.14 -5.94 -0.15
N ALA A 168 34.44 -5.54 1.10
CA ALA A 168 35.76 -5.06 1.49
C ALA A 168 36.86 -6.11 1.26
N ARG A 169 36.58 -7.39 1.51
CA ARG A 169 37.53 -8.48 1.27
C ARG A 169 37.77 -8.77 -0.22
N THR A 170 36.76 -8.52 -1.06
CA THR A 170 36.86 -8.76 -2.51
C THR A 170 37.63 -7.65 -3.22
N LEU A 171 37.70 -6.44 -2.65
CA LEU A 171 38.45 -5.31 -3.20
C LEU A 171 39.92 -5.34 -2.81
N ASP A 172 40.30 -6.07 -1.74
CA ASP A 172 41.67 -6.21 -1.25
C ASP A 172 42.38 -7.47 -1.78
N ALA A 173 41.74 -8.26 -2.63
CA ALA A 173 42.26 -9.46 -3.23
C ALA A 173 42.56 -9.31 -4.74
#